data_db8c3f38f1611b213b9068fafde6de3c
#
_entry.id   db8c3f38f1611b213b9068fafde6de3c
#
_cell.length_a   1.000
_cell.length_b   1.000
_cell.length_c   1.000
_cell.angle_alpha   90.00
_cell.angle_beta   90.00
_cell.angle_gamma   90.00
#
_symmetry.space_group_name_H-M   'P 1'
#
loop_
_entity.id
_entity.type
_entity.pdbx_description
1 polymer ?
#
loop_
_entity_poly.entity_id
_entity_poly.type
_entity_poly.pdbx_seq_one_letter_code
_entity_poly.pdbx_strand_id
1 'polypeptide(L)'
;MNTRPATAENLSVLLVVHNEEACLDDCLKRLSFAGELVVVLDKCTDGSKEIACRYTDRILEGAWELEGERRNAGIEFCRGAWILEVDADEWVSAELATEICATIDLGNGDIFNIPVHNYVGGRWIRYGWGGNFGKNGYPGLFRKGVKSWGNERVHPHLTVTGSQGPVLTNPLVHHIDKNISDMIRRFDRYTTARAKDLAERGEMGSVVNMVRKIFSRFWKCYVARKGYRENGYGIVIGILAAIYPLVSLLKATLKEAENTRS
;
A
#
# COMPACT_ATOMS: atom_id res chain seq x y z
N MET A 1 34.37 7.41 1.16
CA MET A 1 34.09 7.78 -0.25
C MET A 1 32.59 7.92 -0.39
N ASN A 2 32.10 9.14 -0.54
CA ASN A 2 30.67 9.41 -0.71
C ASN A 2 30.35 9.17 -2.21
N THR A 3 30.08 7.93 -2.58
CA THR A 3 29.57 7.61 -3.92
C THR A 3 28.14 8.13 -3.99
N ARG A 4 27.89 9.15 -4.83
CA ARG A 4 26.51 9.49 -5.22
C ARG A 4 25.84 8.21 -5.66
N PRO A 5 24.60 7.91 -5.18
CA PRO A 5 23.85 6.79 -5.70
C PRO A 5 23.70 6.94 -7.22
N ALA A 6 23.81 5.84 -7.96
CA ALA A 6 23.55 5.83 -9.38
C ALA A 6 22.14 6.43 -9.61
N THR A 7 22.03 7.39 -10.53
CA THR A 7 20.74 7.99 -10.89
C THR A 7 20.17 7.23 -12.07
N ALA A 8 18.96 6.72 -11.94
CA ALA A 8 18.24 6.10 -13.04
C ALA A 8 17.44 7.18 -13.81
N GLU A 9 18.03 7.74 -14.87
CA GLU A 9 17.41 8.82 -15.67
C GLU A 9 16.03 8.41 -16.25
N ASN A 10 15.84 7.13 -16.57
CA ASN A 10 14.61 6.58 -17.14
C ASN A 10 13.61 6.09 -16.09
N LEU A 11 13.81 6.38 -14.80
CA LEU A 11 12.94 5.99 -13.72
C LEU A 11 12.09 7.16 -13.25
N SER A 12 10.77 7.00 -13.29
CA SER A 12 9.83 7.84 -12.54
C SER A 12 9.48 7.15 -11.22
N VAL A 13 9.62 7.86 -10.09
CA VAL A 13 9.02 7.43 -8.84
C VAL A 13 7.67 8.10 -8.70
N LEU A 14 6.64 7.29 -8.50
CA LEU A 14 5.24 7.70 -8.37
C LEU A 14 4.77 7.57 -6.93
N LEU A 15 4.32 8.68 -6.34
CA LEU A 15 3.60 8.70 -5.07
C LEU A 15 2.16 9.13 -5.29
N VAL A 16 1.23 8.45 -4.61
CA VAL A 16 -0.18 8.86 -4.53
C VAL A 16 -0.48 9.23 -3.08
N VAL A 17 -0.86 10.49 -2.86
CA VAL A 17 -0.91 11.13 -1.55
C VAL A 17 -2.33 11.61 -1.26
N HIS A 18 -2.81 11.35 -0.03
CA HIS A 18 -4.06 11.89 0.50
C HIS A 18 -3.87 12.27 1.97
N ASN A 19 -3.54 13.55 2.25
CA ASN A 19 -3.29 14.07 3.61
C ASN A 19 -2.18 13.32 4.37
N GLU A 20 -0.97 13.36 3.84
CA GLU A 20 0.22 12.65 4.36
C GLU A 20 1.33 13.62 4.84
N GLU A 21 0.98 14.86 5.22
CA GLU A 21 1.98 15.88 5.64
C GLU A 21 2.94 15.37 6.72
N ALA A 22 2.47 14.45 7.57
CA ALA A 22 3.25 13.95 8.71
C ALA A 22 4.41 13.01 8.34
N CYS A 23 4.43 12.43 7.13
CA CYS A 23 5.43 11.45 6.69
C CYS A 23 6.02 11.74 5.30
N LEU A 24 5.34 12.54 4.49
CA LEU A 24 5.68 12.79 3.10
C LEU A 24 7.11 13.35 2.92
N ASP A 25 7.55 14.29 3.76
CA ASP A 25 8.90 14.87 3.68
C ASP A 25 10.00 13.82 3.89
N ASP A 26 9.78 12.91 4.86
CA ASP A 26 10.71 11.82 5.16
C ASP A 26 10.78 10.77 4.05
N CYS A 27 9.70 10.56 3.32
CA CYS A 27 9.66 9.72 2.12
C CYS A 27 10.41 10.39 0.96
N LEU A 28 10.00 11.62 0.58
CA LEU A 28 10.47 12.30 -0.64
C LEU A 28 11.99 12.52 -0.64
N LYS A 29 12.59 12.88 0.48
CA LYS A 29 14.05 13.09 0.57
C LYS A 29 14.89 11.84 0.28
N ARG A 30 14.30 10.64 0.30
CA ARG A 30 14.97 9.36 -0.01
C ARG A 30 14.88 8.96 -1.47
N LEU A 31 14.20 9.75 -2.30
CA LEU A 31 13.89 9.40 -3.69
C LEU A 31 14.74 10.16 -4.73
N SER A 32 15.79 10.85 -4.28
CA SER A 32 16.69 11.65 -5.14
C SER A 32 17.49 10.84 -6.16
N PHE A 33 17.44 9.50 -6.12
CA PHE A 33 18.07 8.62 -7.10
C PHE A 33 17.25 8.47 -8.39
N ALA A 34 15.98 8.88 -8.39
CA ALA A 34 15.10 8.85 -9.56
C ALA A 34 15.37 9.99 -10.53
N GLY A 35 15.21 9.74 -11.82
CA GLY A 35 15.26 10.76 -12.86
C GLY A 35 14.03 11.67 -12.86
N GLU A 36 12.89 11.15 -12.40
CA GLU A 36 11.65 11.91 -12.26
C GLU A 36 10.93 11.52 -10.96
N LEU A 37 10.40 12.51 -10.26
CA LEU A 37 9.53 12.33 -9.10
C LEU A 37 8.15 12.89 -9.44
N VAL A 38 7.13 12.02 -9.42
CA VAL A 38 5.72 12.37 -9.69
C VAL A 38 4.92 12.21 -8.40
N VAL A 39 4.19 13.27 -8.02
CA VAL A 39 3.30 13.25 -6.85
C VAL A 39 1.88 13.52 -7.30
N VAL A 40 0.99 12.55 -7.05
CA VAL A 40 -0.45 12.69 -7.26
C VAL A 40 -1.09 13.11 -5.93
N LEU A 41 -1.70 14.29 -5.89
CA LEU A 41 -2.40 14.82 -4.73
C LEU A 41 -3.91 14.58 -4.89
N ASP A 42 -4.46 13.60 -4.17
CA ASP A 42 -5.87 13.26 -4.22
C ASP A 42 -6.62 13.90 -3.04
N LYS A 43 -7.41 14.94 -3.31
CA LYS A 43 -8.25 15.63 -2.29
C LYS A 43 -7.44 16.05 -1.05
N CYS A 44 -6.18 16.48 -1.20
CA CYS A 44 -5.37 16.95 -0.08
C CYS A 44 -5.88 18.28 0.45
N THR A 45 -5.97 18.39 1.78
CA THR A 45 -6.41 19.58 2.52
C THR A 45 -5.41 20.01 3.61
N ASP A 46 -4.32 19.28 3.74
CA ASP A 46 -3.21 19.52 4.66
C ASP A 46 -1.98 20.11 3.95
N GLY A 47 -0.83 20.19 4.62
CA GLY A 47 0.43 20.68 4.07
C GLY A 47 1.12 19.76 3.05
N SER A 48 0.48 18.68 2.57
CA SER A 48 1.09 17.73 1.63
C SER A 48 1.52 18.40 0.31
N LYS A 49 0.75 19.37 -0.20
CA LYS A 49 1.06 20.08 -1.44
C LYS A 49 2.32 20.93 -1.29
N GLU A 50 2.41 21.72 -0.24
CA GLU A 50 3.55 22.58 0.05
C GLU A 50 4.83 21.75 0.27
N ILE A 51 4.69 20.56 0.84
CA ILE A 51 5.81 19.62 1.00
C ILE A 51 6.23 19.11 -0.37
N ALA A 52 5.31 18.59 -1.19
CA ALA A 52 5.61 18.03 -2.51
C ALA A 52 6.31 19.05 -3.43
N CYS A 53 5.85 20.31 -3.44
CA CYS A 53 6.42 21.40 -4.24
C CYS A 53 7.90 21.71 -3.94
N ARG A 54 8.42 21.29 -2.78
CA ARG A 54 9.85 21.45 -2.43
C ARG A 54 10.76 20.45 -3.16
N TYR A 55 10.18 19.35 -3.67
CA TYR A 55 10.92 18.23 -4.26
C TYR A 55 10.74 18.08 -5.76
N THR A 56 9.58 18.52 -6.28
CA THR A 56 9.23 18.35 -7.70
C THR A 56 8.23 19.39 -8.16
N ASP A 57 8.26 19.70 -9.47
CA ASP A 57 7.21 20.42 -10.20
C ASP A 57 6.22 19.48 -10.91
N ARG A 58 6.49 18.16 -10.86
CA ARG A 58 5.66 17.13 -11.47
C ARG A 58 4.56 16.70 -10.52
N ILE A 59 3.59 17.58 -10.30
CA ILE A 59 2.45 17.37 -9.41
C ILE A 59 1.17 17.25 -10.24
N LEU A 60 0.39 16.21 -9.96
CA LEU A 60 -0.94 15.98 -10.53
C LEU A 60 -1.99 16.10 -9.41
N GLU A 61 -2.79 17.16 -9.45
CA GLU A 61 -3.86 17.36 -8.46
C GLU A 61 -5.20 16.90 -9.02
N GLY A 62 -6.01 16.26 -8.18
CA GLY A 62 -7.35 15.83 -8.56
C GLY A 62 -8.20 15.33 -7.40
N ALA A 63 -9.37 14.81 -7.77
CA ALA A 63 -10.35 14.26 -6.85
C ALA A 63 -10.92 12.98 -7.46
N TRP A 64 -10.30 11.85 -7.16
CA TRP A 64 -10.72 10.55 -7.67
C TRP A 64 -11.62 9.82 -6.66
N GLU A 65 -12.57 9.06 -7.18
CA GLU A 65 -13.45 8.23 -6.36
C GLU A 65 -12.79 6.90 -5.99
N LEU A 66 -11.96 6.36 -6.89
CA LEU A 66 -11.36 5.04 -6.77
C LEU A 66 -9.84 5.11 -6.67
N GLU A 67 -9.28 4.24 -5.86
CA GLU A 67 -7.82 4.12 -5.69
C GLU A 67 -7.12 3.78 -7.02
N GLY A 68 -7.69 2.87 -7.81
CA GLY A 68 -7.15 2.47 -9.10
C GLY A 68 -7.08 3.62 -10.10
N GLU A 69 -8.09 4.49 -10.15
CA GLU A 69 -8.14 5.65 -11.05
C GLU A 69 -6.98 6.62 -10.78
N ARG A 70 -6.77 7.01 -9.52
CA ARG A 70 -5.69 7.95 -9.16
C ARG A 70 -4.31 7.37 -9.38
N ARG A 71 -4.11 6.05 -9.15
CA ARG A 71 -2.85 5.36 -9.43
C ARG A 71 -2.60 5.27 -10.93
N ASN A 72 -3.61 4.92 -11.74
CA ASN A 72 -3.48 4.88 -13.20
C ASN A 72 -3.21 6.26 -13.79
N ALA A 73 -3.87 7.33 -13.31
CA ALA A 73 -3.59 8.70 -13.72
C ALA A 73 -2.13 9.10 -13.43
N GLY A 74 -1.60 8.70 -12.28
CA GLY A 74 -0.19 8.90 -11.93
C GLY A 74 0.76 8.13 -12.85
N ILE A 75 0.46 6.85 -13.13
CA ILE A 75 1.24 6.00 -14.06
C ILE A 75 1.29 6.64 -15.46
N GLU A 76 0.18 7.15 -15.93
CA GLU A 76 0.06 7.80 -17.24
C GLU A 76 0.86 9.11 -17.28
N PHE A 77 0.85 9.87 -16.18
CA PHE A 77 1.56 11.13 -16.04
C PHE A 77 3.10 10.98 -15.94
N CYS A 78 3.63 9.82 -15.53
CA CYS A 78 5.06 9.50 -15.53
C CYS A 78 5.65 9.53 -16.95
N ARG A 79 6.88 10.03 -17.09
CA ARG A 79 7.63 10.07 -18.37
C ARG A 79 8.65 8.94 -18.51
N GLY A 80 9.14 8.43 -17.40
CA GLY A 80 10.16 7.38 -17.38
C GLY A 80 9.66 6.09 -18.03
N ALA A 81 10.57 5.36 -18.66
CA ALA A 81 10.30 4.02 -19.18
C ALA A 81 10.05 3.01 -18.04
N TRP A 82 10.55 3.30 -16.85
CA TRP A 82 10.35 2.55 -15.63
C TRP A 82 9.59 3.38 -14.60
N ILE A 83 8.76 2.72 -13.82
CA ILE A 83 8.00 3.33 -12.74
C ILE A 83 8.26 2.54 -11.46
N LEU A 84 8.56 3.26 -10.38
CA LEU A 84 8.55 2.76 -9.02
C LEU A 84 7.38 3.40 -8.28
N GLU A 85 6.39 2.60 -7.86
CA GLU A 85 5.34 3.08 -6.96
C GLU A 85 5.81 3.00 -5.51
N VAL A 86 5.64 4.09 -4.76
CA VAL A 86 5.96 4.20 -3.33
C VAL A 86 4.82 4.92 -2.62
N ASP A 87 4.39 4.41 -1.47
CA ASP A 87 3.42 5.10 -0.62
C ASP A 87 4.14 6.09 0.31
N ALA A 88 3.46 7.15 0.78
CA ALA A 88 4.10 8.24 1.55
C ALA A 88 4.68 7.78 2.91
N ASP A 89 4.20 6.67 3.45
CA ASP A 89 4.67 6.01 4.68
C ASP A 89 5.73 4.94 4.42
N GLU A 90 6.28 4.89 3.20
CA GLU A 90 7.31 3.94 2.77
C GLU A 90 8.65 4.63 2.52
N TRP A 91 9.73 3.97 2.91
CA TRP A 91 11.10 4.48 2.74
C TRP A 91 11.93 3.54 1.88
N VAL A 92 12.54 4.11 0.86
CA VAL A 92 13.55 3.44 0.04
C VAL A 92 14.91 3.65 0.70
N SER A 93 15.60 2.54 1.03
CA SER A 93 16.99 2.60 1.54
C SER A 93 17.99 2.85 0.40
N ALA A 94 19.20 3.25 0.73
CA ALA A 94 20.26 3.44 -0.26
C ALA A 94 20.61 2.12 -0.99
N GLU A 95 20.54 0.99 -0.27
CA GLU A 95 20.77 -0.33 -0.82
C GLU A 95 19.67 -0.73 -1.81
N LEU A 96 18.39 -0.48 -1.46
CA LEU A 96 17.27 -0.72 -2.37
C LEU A 96 17.34 0.20 -3.60
N ALA A 97 17.67 1.47 -3.43
CA ALA A 97 17.84 2.41 -4.55
C ALA A 97 18.94 1.92 -5.52
N THR A 98 20.06 1.46 -5.00
CA THR A 98 21.16 0.89 -5.81
C THR A 98 20.72 -0.38 -6.55
N GLU A 99 20.00 -1.28 -5.88
CA GLU A 99 19.48 -2.51 -6.48
C GLU A 99 18.45 -2.20 -7.58
N ILE A 100 17.58 -1.21 -7.38
CA ILE A 100 16.61 -0.76 -8.40
C ILE A 100 17.33 -0.28 -9.65
N CYS A 101 18.33 0.60 -9.51
CA CYS A 101 19.12 1.08 -10.65
C CYS A 101 19.77 -0.07 -11.40
N ALA A 102 20.45 -0.98 -10.70
CA ALA A 102 21.07 -2.15 -11.31
C ALA A 102 20.07 -3.08 -12.00
N THR A 103 18.88 -3.24 -11.43
CA THR A 103 17.80 -4.07 -12.00
C THR A 103 17.28 -3.48 -13.31
N ILE A 104 17.13 -2.16 -13.37
CA ILE A 104 16.73 -1.44 -14.60
C ILE A 104 17.79 -1.64 -15.71
N ASP A 105 19.06 -1.52 -15.38
CA ASP A 105 20.17 -1.70 -16.32
C ASP A 105 20.28 -3.14 -16.84
N LEU A 106 20.03 -4.12 -15.98
CA LEU A 106 20.04 -5.55 -16.37
C LEU A 106 18.89 -5.92 -17.31
N GLY A 107 17.72 -5.31 -17.18
CA GLY A 107 16.58 -5.50 -18.08
C GLY A 107 16.05 -6.93 -18.14
N ASN A 108 16.19 -7.73 -17.09
CA ASN A 108 15.85 -9.16 -17.04
C ASN A 108 14.39 -9.46 -16.63
N GLY A 109 13.51 -8.51 -16.85
CA GLY A 109 12.06 -8.59 -16.60
C GLY A 109 11.39 -7.25 -16.88
N ASP A 110 10.07 -7.24 -16.85
CA ASP A 110 9.27 -6.03 -17.07
C ASP A 110 8.60 -5.55 -15.78
N ILE A 111 8.49 -6.44 -14.78
CA ILE A 111 7.92 -6.14 -13.46
C ILE A 111 8.64 -6.92 -12.37
N PHE A 112 8.91 -6.27 -11.24
CA PHE A 112 9.67 -6.83 -10.14
C PHE A 112 8.93 -6.65 -8.82
N ASN A 113 8.88 -7.72 -8.03
CA ASN A 113 8.36 -7.67 -6.67
C ASN A 113 9.40 -7.12 -5.71
N ILE A 114 8.99 -6.17 -4.88
CA ILE A 114 9.80 -5.58 -3.81
C ILE A 114 9.32 -6.16 -2.48
N PRO A 115 10.18 -6.80 -1.68
CA PRO A 115 9.83 -7.21 -0.33
C PRO A 115 9.48 -5.99 0.53
N VAL A 116 8.58 -6.16 1.50
CA VAL A 116 8.17 -5.08 2.41
C VAL A 116 8.39 -5.48 3.85
N HIS A 117 9.09 -4.64 4.59
CA HIS A 117 9.26 -4.74 6.03
C HIS A 117 8.30 -3.79 6.74
N ASN A 118 7.25 -4.32 7.36
CA ASN A 118 6.24 -3.53 8.06
C ASN A 118 6.70 -3.19 9.48
N TYR A 119 6.67 -1.90 9.81
CA TYR A 119 6.98 -1.38 11.15
C TYR A 119 5.71 -0.87 11.83
N VAL A 120 5.56 -1.20 13.10
CA VAL A 120 4.57 -0.62 14.00
C VAL A 120 5.32 0.19 15.05
N GLY A 121 5.22 1.49 15.01
CA GLY A 121 6.15 2.37 15.73
C GLY A 121 7.59 2.12 15.25
N GLY A 122 8.52 1.97 16.17
CA GLY A 122 9.93 1.64 15.86
C GLY A 122 10.21 0.15 15.70
N ARG A 123 9.20 -0.74 15.81
CA ARG A 123 9.38 -2.19 15.80
C ARG A 123 9.08 -2.82 14.46
N TRP A 124 10.04 -3.51 13.87
CA TRP A 124 9.79 -4.38 12.73
C TRP A 124 8.96 -5.60 13.14
N ILE A 125 7.78 -5.75 12.55
CA ILE A 125 6.89 -6.89 12.72
C ILE A 125 7.06 -7.81 11.51
N ARG A 126 7.76 -8.90 11.70
CA ARG A 126 8.13 -9.81 10.62
C ARG A 126 7.05 -10.84 10.29
N TYR A 127 6.27 -11.25 11.30
CA TYR A 127 5.38 -12.39 11.22
C TYR A 127 3.91 -12.01 11.46
N GLY A 128 3.01 -12.90 11.08
CA GLY A 128 1.60 -12.76 11.42
C GLY A 128 0.76 -11.93 10.44
N TRP A 129 1.39 -11.16 9.55
CA TRP A 129 0.66 -10.37 8.57
C TRP A 129 -0.17 -11.24 7.65
N GLY A 130 -1.38 -10.82 7.31
CA GLY A 130 -2.25 -11.61 6.46
C GLY A 130 -3.45 -10.89 5.91
N GLY A 131 -3.80 -11.27 4.68
CA GLY A 131 -4.92 -10.68 3.97
C GLY A 131 -4.68 -9.18 3.76
N ASN A 132 -5.68 -8.39 4.12
CA ASN A 132 -5.68 -6.94 3.94
C ASN A 132 -4.97 -6.17 5.06
N PHE A 133 -4.24 -6.85 5.95
CA PHE A 133 -3.70 -6.26 7.17
C PHE A 133 -2.19 -6.02 7.16
N GLY A 134 -1.55 -6.15 6.01
CA GLY A 134 -0.14 -5.89 5.79
C GLY A 134 0.37 -6.67 4.57
N LYS A 135 1.18 -6.02 3.74
CA LYS A 135 1.81 -6.62 2.56
C LYS A 135 3.21 -7.11 2.90
N ASN A 136 3.60 -8.29 2.42
CA ASN A 136 4.98 -8.80 2.54
C ASN A 136 5.84 -8.47 1.32
N GLY A 137 5.22 -7.95 0.28
CA GLY A 137 5.83 -7.54 -0.97
C GLY A 137 4.76 -7.16 -1.99
N TYR A 138 5.16 -6.44 -3.03
CA TYR A 138 4.27 -6.02 -4.10
C TYR A 138 5.07 -5.76 -5.39
N PRO A 139 4.42 -5.82 -6.57
CA PRO A 139 5.04 -5.51 -7.85
C PRO A 139 5.20 -3.99 -8.00
N GLY A 140 6.19 -3.42 -7.30
CA GLY A 140 6.41 -1.99 -7.16
C GLY A 140 7.26 -1.36 -8.24
N LEU A 141 8.21 -2.10 -8.84
CA LEU A 141 9.05 -1.64 -9.95
C LEU A 141 8.60 -2.29 -11.25
N PHE A 142 8.24 -1.49 -12.26
CA PHE A 142 7.72 -2.02 -13.52
C PHE A 142 7.94 -1.09 -14.71
N ARG A 143 7.96 -1.65 -15.93
CA ARG A 143 7.95 -0.87 -17.18
C ARG A 143 6.61 -0.19 -17.39
N LYS A 144 6.62 1.05 -17.85
CA LYS A 144 5.41 1.77 -18.21
C LYS A 144 4.59 0.97 -19.22
N GLY A 145 3.27 0.87 -18.98
CA GLY A 145 2.34 0.10 -19.81
C GLY A 145 2.17 -1.38 -19.44
N VAL A 146 2.97 -1.91 -18.50
CA VAL A 146 2.90 -3.32 -18.09
C VAL A 146 1.90 -3.55 -16.96
N LYS A 147 1.62 -2.54 -16.16
CA LYS A 147 0.79 -2.62 -14.96
C LYS A 147 -0.35 -1.62 -15.02
N SER A 148 -1.55 -2.05 -14.62
CA SER A 148 -2.71 -1.20 -14.41
C SER A 148 -3.55 -1.67 -13.24
N TRP A 149 -4.23 -0.73 -12.58
CA TRP A 149 -5.11 -0.95 -11.43
C TRP A 149 -6.57 -1.02 -11.87
N GLY A 150 -7.33 -1.94 -11.26
CA GLY A 150 -8.78 -2.05 -11.46
C GLY A 150 -9.58 -0.97 -10.73
N ASN A 151 -10.90 -1.02 -10.88
CA ASN A 151 -11.83 -0.01 -10.39
C ASN A 151 -12.58 -0.43 -9.10
N GLU A 152 -12.02 -1.37 -8.32
CA GLU A 152 -12.57 -1.73 -7.02
C GLU A 152 -12.16 -0.69 -5.96
N ARG A 153 -13.09 -0.37 -5.02
CA ARG A 153 -12.83 0.60 -3.94
C ARG A 153 -11.81 0.12 -2.93
N VAL A 154 -11.82 -1.17 -2.65
CA VAL A 154 -10.91 -1.77 -1.66
C VAL A 154 -10.15 -2.89 -2.34
N HIS A 155 -8.81 -2.77 -2.33
CA HIS A 155 -7.91 -3.71 -2.97
C HIS A 155 -8.23 -3.92 -4.45
N PRO A 156 -8.11 -2.87 -5.28
CA PRO A 156 -8.30 -3.00 -6.71
C PRO A 156 -7.40 -4.12 -7.24
N HIS A 157 -7.97 -4.96 -8.11
CA HIS A 157 -7.17 -6.02 -8.71
C HIS A 157 -6.08 -5.40 -9.58
N LEU A 158 -4.99 -6.14 -9.72
CA LEU A 158 -3.85 -5.71 -10.49
C LEU A 158 -3.79 -6.50 -11.80
N THR A 159 -3.78 -5.81 -12.92
CA THR A 159 -3.50 -6.40 -14.24
C THR A 159 -2.04 -6.20 -14.57
N VAL A 160 -1.35 -7.30 -14.90
CA VAL A 160 0.06 -7.31 -15.30
C VAL A 160 0.19 -8.07 -16.62
N THR A 161 0.82 -7.44 -17.61
CA THR A 161 0.97 -8.02 -18.98
C THR A 161 2.42 -8.35 -19.35
N GLY A 162 3.39 -7.95 -18.54
CA GLY A 162 4.82 -8.16 -18.80
C GLY A 162 5.39 -9.42 -18.15
N SER A 163 6.66 -9.67 -18.42
CA SER A 163 7.45 -10.76 -17.85
C SER A 163 7.83 -10.44 -16.39
N GLN A 164 7.59 -11.41 -15.48
CA GLN A 164 8.00 -11.30 -14.09
C GLN A 164 9.52 -11.49 -13.97
N GLY A 165 10.21 -10.48 -13.46
CA GLY A 165 11.61 -10.58 -13.07
C GLY A 165 11.81 -11.20 -11.69
N PRO A 166 13.08 -11.40 -11.25
CA PRO A 166 13.38 -11.88 -9.91
C PRO A 166 12.84 -10.93 -8.82
N VAL A 167 12.52 -11.49 -7.66
CA VAL A 167 12.17 -10.67 -6.48
C VAL A 167 13.42 -9.91 -6.03
N LEU A 168 13.28 -8.60 -5.75
CA LEU A 168 14.38 -7.82 -5.21
C LEU A 168 14.78 -8.31 -3.82
N THR A 169 16.04 -8.12 -3.46
CA THR A 169 16.61 -8.62 -2.20
C THR A 169 16.39 -7.63 -1.07
N ASN A 170 16.59 -6.33 -1.35
CA ASN A 170 16.46 -5.27 -0.37
C ASN A 170 15.00 -4.87 -0.19
N PRO A 171 14.51 -4.78 1.06
CA PRO A 171 13.12 -4.45 1.32
C PRO A 171 12.84 -2.96 1.29
N LEU A 172 11.61 -2.61 0.96
CA LEU A 172 11.01 -1.34 1.26
C LEU A 172 10.62 -1.29 2.76
N VAL A 173 10.95 -0.23 3.45
CA VAL A 173 10.56 -0.03 4.86
C VAL A 173 9.20 0.65 4.89
N HIS A 174 8.19 0.02 5.48
CA HIS A 174 6.83 0.51 5.54
C HIS A 174 6.42 0.80 6.98
N HIS A 175 6.23 2.06 7.31
CA HIS A 175 5.77 2.54 8.62
C HIS A 175 4.25 2.46 8.71
N ILE A 176 3.71 1.24 8.65
CA ILE A 176 2.29 0.94 8.46
C ILE A 176 1.37 1.53 9.55
N ASP A 177 1.86 1.61 10.79
CA ASP A 177 1.15 2.20 11.92
C ASP A 177 2.16 2.84 12.89
N LYS A 178 1.89 4.04 13.38
CA LYS A 178 2.74 4.71 14.39
C LYS A 178 2.66 4.04 15.78
N ASN A 179 1.52 3.42 16.07
CA ASN A 179 1.22 2.74 17.33
C ASN A 179 -0.04 1.84 17.18
N ILE A 180 -0.41 1.15 18.27
CA ILE A 180 -1.60 0.27 18.28
C ILE A 180 -2.90 1.05 18.04
N SER A 181 -3.01 2.30 18.51
CA SER A 181 -4.21 3.12 18.26
C SER A 181 -4.37 3.44 16.76
N ASP A 182 -3.28 3.68 16.04
CA ASP A 182 -3.32 3.86 14.57
C ASP A 182 -3.73 2.59 13.87
N MET A 183 -3.22 1.44 14.30
CA MET A 183 -3.62 0.13 13.78
C MET A 183 -5.14 -0.10 13.92
N ILE A 184 -5.73 0.27 15.06
CA ILE A 184 -7.17 0.18 15.31
C ILE A 184 -7.94 1.17 14.41
N ARG A 185 -7.46 2.43 14.26
CA ARG A 185 -8.07 3.42 13.36
C ARG A 185 -8.02 2.96 11.91
N ARG A 186 -6.91 2.39 11.47
CA ARG A 186 -6.77 1.79 10.12
C ARG A 186 -7.74 0.63 9.93
N PHE A 187 -7.87 -0.23 10.93
CA PHE A 187 -8.87 -1.32 10.92
C PHE A 187 -10.30 -0.79 10.79
N ASP A 188 -10.65 0.26 11.54
CA ASP A 188 -11.98 0.90 11.48
C ASP A 188 -12.25 1.48 10.10
N ARG A 189 -11.31 2.23 9.54
CA ARG A 189 -11.37 2.82 8.19
C ARG A 189 -11.58 1.75 7.11
N TYR A 190 -10.80 0.68 7.14
CA TYR A 190 -10.88 -0.38 6.13
C TYR A 190 -12.15 -1.22 6.25
N THR A 191 -12.62 -1.52 7.46
CA THR A 191 -13.91 -2.22 7.65
C THR A 191 -15.08 -1.37 7.21
N THR A 192 -15.01 -0.03 7.39
CA THR A 192 -16.03 0.92 6.92
C THR A 192 -16.05 1.01 5.39
N ALA A 193 -14.90 1.08 4.73
CA ALA A 193 -14.82 1.06 3.28
C ALA A 193 -15.36 -0.25 2.70
N ARG A 194 -14.97 -1.39 3.28
CA ARG A 194 -15.47 -2.69 2.86
C ARG A 194 -16.98 -2.87 3.09
N ALA A 195 -17.52 -2.28 4.16
CA ALA A 195 -18.96 -2.28 4.42
C ALA A 195 -19.75 -1.56 3.32
N LYS A 196 -19.23 -0.44 2.79
CA LYS A 196 -19.83 0.25 1.65
C LYS A 196 -19.88 -0.64 0.40
N ASP A 197 -18.77 -1.32 0.09
CA ASP A 197 -18.71 -2.25 -1.05
C ASP A 197 -19.72 -3.40 -0.91
N LEU A 198 -19.84 -3.96 0.30
CA LEU A 198 -20.79 -5.06 0.56
C LEU A 198 -22.24 -4.61 0.38
N ALA A 199 -22.59 -3.42 0.90
CA ALA A 199 -23.95 -2.86 0.75
C ALA A 199 -24.27 -2.57 -0.73
N GLU A 200 -23.35 -1.97 -1.47
CA GLU A 200 -23.55 -1.63 -2.89
C GLU A 200 -23.67 -2.86 -3.81
N ARG A 201 -22.97 -3.95 -3.49
CA ARG A 201 -23.01 -5.19 -4.26
C ARG A 201 -24.14 -6.13 -3.85
N GLY A 202 -24.84 -5.84 -2.75
CA GLY A 202 -25.84 -6.75 -2.17
C GLY A 202 -25.25 -8.09 -1.68
N GLU A 203 -23.94 -8.14 -1.45
CA GLU A 203 -23.20 -9.35 -1.02
C GLU A 203 -23.26 -9.53 0.49
N MET A 204 -24.46 -9.67 1.05
CA MET A 204 -24.64 -9.90 2.48
C MET A 204 -24.37 -11.38 2.82
N GLY A 205 -23.18 -11.63 3.33
CA GLY A 205 -22.78 -12.99 3.74
C GLY A 205 -23.49 -13.45 5.02
N SER A 206 -23.52 -14.78 5.24
CA SER A 206 -24.05 -15.35 6.48
C SER A 206 -23.12 -15.10 7.67
N VAL A 207 -23.65 -14.59 8.79
CA VAL A 207 -22.93 -14.39 10.05
C VAL A 207 -22.28 -15.68 10.54
N VAL A 208 -23.00 -16.82 10.43
CA VAL A 208 -22.48 -18.14 10.83
C VAL A 208 -21.21 -18.51 10.06
N ASN A 209 -21.18 -18.27 8.74
CA ASN A 209 -20.00 -18.51 7.93
C ASN A 209 -18.84 -17.56 8.31
N MET A 210 -19.13 -16.33 8.73
CA MET A 210 -18.11 -15.38 9.19
C MET A 210 -17.50 -15.82 10.52
N VAL A 211 -18.29 -16.32 11.46
CA VAL A 211 -17.79 -16.85 12.75
C VAL A 211 -16.82 -18.02 12.52
N ARG A 212 -17.15 -18.96 11.63
CA ARG A 212 -16.21 -20.05 11.26
C ARG A 212 -14.90 -19.51 10.67
N LYS A 213 -14.96 -18.46 9.87
CA LYS A 213 -13.78 -17.81 9.27
C LYS A 213 -12.90 -17.11 10.32
N ILE A 214 -13.44 -16.64 11.45
CA ILE A 214 -12.66 -16.03 12.52
C ILE A 214 -11.56 -16.97 13.02
N PHE A 215 -11.94 -18.20 13.38
CA PHE A 215 -10.97 -19.18 13.89
C PHE A 215 -9.91 -19.55 12.85
N SER A 216 -10.33 -19.80 11.61
CA SER A 216 -9.38 -20.16 10.54
C SER A 216 -8.43 -19.01 10.18
N ARG A 217 -8.90 -17.76 10.20
CA ARG A 217 -8.07 -16.57 9.92
C ARG A 217 -7.11 -16.30 11.07
N PHE A 218 -7.58 -16.38 12.31
CA PHE A 218 -6.72 -16.27 13.48
C PHE A 218 -5.60 -17.32 13.44
N TRP A 219 -5.96 -18.59 13.24
CA TRP A 219 -5.01 -19.68 13.11
C TRP A 219 -3.98 -19.42 11.99
N LYS A 220 -4.46 -18.97 10.84
CA LYS A 220 -3.61 -18.65 9.70
C LYS A 220 -2.60 -17.53 10.01
N CYS A 221 -3.01 -16.47 10.69
CA CYS A 221 -2.13 -15.36 11.07
C CYS A 221 -1.20 -15.77 12.22
N TYR A 222 -1.77 -16.29 13.29
CA TYR A 222 -1.01 -16.52 14.52
C TYR A 222 -0.12 -17.76 14.45
N VAL A 223 -0.62 -18.86 13.87
CA VAL A 223 0.11 -20.14 13.81
C VAL A 223 0.83 -20.29 12.46
N ALA A 224 0.09 -20.38 11.34
CA ALA A 224 0.69 -20.70 10.06
C ALA A 224 1.70 -19.64 9.59
N ARG A 225 1.42 -18.35 9.85
CA ARG A 225 2.34 -17.22 9.55
C ARG A 225 3.23 -16.83 10.73
N LYS A 226 3.29 -17.68 11.75
CA LYS A 226 4.19 -17.55 12.90
C LYS A 226 3.99 -16.27 13.71
N GLY A 227 2.78 -15.68 13.72
CA GLY A 227 2.48 -14.47 14.49
C GLY A 227 2.80 -14.59 15.97
N TYR A 228 2.80 -15.82 16.54
CA TYR A 228 3.21 -16.09 17.91
C TYR A 228 4.66 -15.63 18.22
N ARG A 229 5.50 -15.42 17.20
CA ARG A 229 6.86 -14.89 17.36
C ARG A 229 6.90 -13.39 17.62
N GLU A 230 5.80 -12.69 17.39
CA GLU A 230 5.67 -11.24 17.60
C GLU A 230 5.05 -10.89 18.95
N ASN A 231 4.97 -11.85 19.88
CA ASN A 231 4.40 -11.66 21.20
C ASN A 231 2.98 -11.07 21.12
N GLY A 232 2.68 -10.02 21.93
CA GLY A 232 1.37 -9.36 21.96
C GLY A 232 0.95 -8.74 20.62
N TYR A 233 1.90 -8.26 19.80
CA TYR A 233 1.60 -7.72 18.46
C TYR A 233 0.99 -8.77 17.55
N GLY A 234 1.54 -9.99 17.54
CA GLY A 234 1.01 -11.09 16.73
C GLY A 234 -0.40 -11.51 17.14
N ILE A 235 -0.73 -11.43 18.44
CA ILE A 235 -2.10 -11.66 18.94
C ILE A 235 -3.04 -10.58 18.42
N VAL A 236 -2.69 -9.29 18.58
CA VAL A 236 -3.52 -8.16 18.13
C VAL A 236 -3.75 -8.21 16.63
N ILE A 237 -2.70 -8.40 15.82
CA ILE A 237 -2.81 -8.53 14.35
C ILE A 237 -3.70 -9.73 13.98
N GLY A 238 -3.51 -10.87 14.64
CA GLY A 238 -4.30 -12.07 14.40
C GLY A 238 -5.79 -11.87 14.71
N ILE A 239 -6.12 -11.21 15.82
CA ILE A 239 -7.49 -10.88 16.20
C ILE A 239 -8.13 -9.92 15.18
N LEU A 240 -7.47 -8.79 14.88
CA LEU A 240 -8.00 -7.80 13.94
C LEU A 240 -8.21 -8.41 12.54
N ALA A 241 -7.25 -9.19 12.04
CA ALA A 241 -7.38 -9.89 10.76
C ALA A 241 -8.52 -10.91 10.77
N ALA A 242 -8.77 -11.58 11.90
CA ALA A 242 -9.81 -12.56 12.05
C ALA A 242 -11.22 -11.95 12.07
N ILE A 243 -11.42 -10.87 12.83
CA ILE A 243 -12.74 -10.23 12.98
C ILE A 243 -13.07 -9.27 11.82
N TYR A 244 -12.10 -8.91 10.96
CA TYR A 244 -12.27 -7.97 9.85
C TYR A 244 -13.53 -8.23 9.00
N PRO A 245 -13.82 -9.46 8.50
CA PRO A 245 -15.00 -9.70 7.69
C PRO A 245 -16.31 -9.56 8.46
N LEU A 246 -16.32 -9.98 9.73
CA LEU A 246 -17.51 -9.88 10.57
C LEU A 246 -17.85 -8.42 10.86
N VAL A 247 -16.86 -7.62 11.25
CA VAL A 247 -17.07 -6.18 11.52
C VAL A 247 -17.51 -5.44 10.24
N SER A 248 -16.92 -5.77 9.08
CA SER A 248 -17.35 -5.20 7.80
C SER A 248 -18.80 -5.53 7.47
N LEU A 249 -19.22 -6.79 7.69
CA LEU A 249 -20.59 -7.23 7.47
C LEU A 249 -21.58 -6.53 8.43
N LEU A 250 -21.26 -6.46 9.72
CA LEU A 250 -22.12 -5.81 10.71
C LEU A 250 -22.28 -4.30 10.42
N LYS A 251 -21.21 -3.62 10.00
CA LYS A 251 -21.31 -2.22 9.57
C LYS A 251 -22.19 -2.05 8.32
N ALA A 252 -22.14 -2.99 7.37
CA ALA A 252 -22.99 -2.97 6.18
C ALA A 252 -24.46 -3.12 6.53
N THR A 253 -24.80 -4.11 7.39
CA THR A 253 -26.19 -4.37 7.84
C THR A 253 -26.79 -3.20 8.62
N LEU A 254 -26.02 -2.56 9.50
CA LEU A 254 -26.49 -1.38 10.25
C LEU A 254 -26.81 -0.22 9.30
N LYS A 255 -25.96 0.03 8.32
CA LYS A 255 -26.16 1.09 7.33
C LYS A 255 -27.39 0.85 6.44
N GLU A 256 -27.68 -0.39 6.03
CA GLU A 256 -28.91 -0.73 5.31
C GLU A 256 -30.15 -0.49 6.17
N ALA A 257 -30.09 -0.84 7.46
CA ALA A 257 -31.20 -0.61 8.38
C ALA A 257 -31.50 0.89 8.60
N GLU A 258 -30.48 1.75 8.58
CA GLU A 258 -30.65 3.22 8.64
C GLU A 258 -31.29 3.77 7.36
N ASN A 259 -30.82 3.33 6.18
CA ASN A 259 -31.35 3.76 4.89
C ASN A 259 -32.80 3.29 4.64
N THR A 260 -33.25 2.21 5.28
CA THR A 260 -34.62 1.69 5.14
C THR A 260 -35.60 2.42 6.08
N ARG A 261 -35.11 3.16 7.07
CA ARG A 261 -35.91 3.92 8.04
C ARG A 261 -36.04 5.42 7.69
N SER A 262 -35.23 5.91 6.76
CA SER A 262 -35.30 7.27 6.18
C SER A 262 -36.11 7.28 4.87
#